data_58be84340cb0649e5985cdcc894dd8cf
#
_entry.id   58be84340cb0649e5985cdcc894dd8cf
#
_cell.length_a   1.000
_cell.length_b   1.000
_cell.length_c   1.000
_cell.angle_alpha   90.00
_cell.angle_beta   90.00
_cell.angle_gamma   90.00
#
_symmetry.space_group_name_H-M   'P 1'
#
loop_
_entity.id
_entity.type
_entity.pdbx_description
1 polymer ?
#
loop_
_entity_poly.entity_id
_entity_poly.type
_entity_poly.pdbx_seq_one_letter_code
_entity_poly.pdbx_strand_id
1 'polypeptide(L)'
;MEDVRETLYQDADVHFLCDYLSGINIVALHLNITPGAWSVGKFKKYHSIFVDKIVPFLKARNYNEVYATPFENDIKAQKLIKMFGLHQYGQNMGLVLMKKEI
;
A
#
# COMPACT_ATOMS: atom_id res chain seq x y z
N MET A 1 10.34 -20.87 0.58
CA MET A 1 9.43 -20.31 -0.45
C MET A 1 9.80 -18.86 -0.72
N GLU A 2 9.67 -18.45 -1.96
CA GLU A 2 9.97 -17.08 -2.35
C GLU A 2 8.75 -16.20 -2.19
N ASP A 3 8.98 -14.93 -1.85
CA ASP A 3 7.93 -13.93 -1.85
C ASP A 3 7.57 -13.59 -3.29
N VAL A 4 6.31 -13.32 -3.55
CA VAL A 4 5.80 -12.99 -4.88
C VAL A 4 5.36 -11.53 -4.91
N ARG A 5 5.85 -10.79 -5.91
CA ARG A 5 5.45 -9.41 -6.16
C ARG A 5 4.47 -9.36 -7.33
N GLU A 6 3.41 -8.60 -7.17
CA GLU A 6 2.37 -8.45 -8.18
C GLU A 6 1.99 -6.98 -8.38
N THR A 7 1.82 -6.56 -9.62
CA THR A 7 1.25 -5.26 -9.95
C THR A 7 -0.26 -5.35 -9.83
N LEU A 8 -0.86 -4.49 -8.99
CA LEU A 8 -2.30 -4.42 -8.79
C LEU A 8 -2.96 -3.39 -9.70
N TYR A 9 -2.26 -2.31 -9.98
CA TYR A 9 -2.70 -1.25 -10.88
C TYR A 9 -1.52 -0.42 -11.31
N GLN A 10 -1.50 0.01 -12.56
CA GLN A 10 -0.46 0.90 -13.08
C GLN A 10 -1.02 1.82 -14.15
N ASP A 11 -0.65 3.10 -14.08
CA ASP A 11 -0.85 4.07 -15.15
C ASP A 11 0.43 4.90 -15.32
N ALA A 12 0.36 6.01 -16.10
CA ALA A 12 1.53 6.83 -16.39
C ALA A 12 2.14 7.48 -15.13
N ASP A 13 1.35 7.67 -14.08
CA ASP A 13 1.72 8.44 -12.89
C ASP A 13 1.90 7.59 -11.64
N VAL A 14 1.29 6.42 -11.58
CA VAL A 14 1.27 5.62 -10.34
C VAL A 14 1.40 4.13 -10.63
N HIS A 15 2.05 3.44 -9.72
CA HIS A 15 2.20 1.99 -9.75
C HIS A 15 1.88 1.43 -8.38
N PHE A 16 0.75 0.73 -8.26
CA PHE A 16 0.39 -0.04 -7.06
C PHE A 16 0.92 -1.45 -7.20
N LEU A 17 1.74 -1.85 -6.24
CA LEU A 17 2.31 -3.20 -6.15
C LEU A 17 1.96 -3.81 -4.81
N CYS A 18 1.99 -5.13 -4.74
CA CYS A 18 2.00 -5.81 -3.45
C CYS A 18 3.02 -6.92 -3.44
N ASP A 19 3.52 -7.21 -2.25
CA ASP A 19 4.35 -8.39 -1.98
C ASP A 19 3.54 -9.34 -1.11
N TYR A 20 3.39 -10.58 -1.58
CA TYR A 20 2.78 -11.65 -0.80
C TYR A 20 3.89 -12.35 -0.03
N LEU A 21 3.84 -12.24 1.30
CA LEU A 21 4.87 -12.83 2.15
C LEU A 21 4.55 -14.30 2.38
N SER A 22 5.42 -15.18 1.87
CA SER A 22 5.22 -16.62 1.97
C SER A 22 5.34 -17.11 3.41
N GLY A 23 4.55 -18.12 3.75
CA GLY A 23 4.54 -18.73 5.08
C GLY A 23 3.71 -17.98 6.12
N ILE A 24 3.33 -16.73 5.85
CA ILE A 24 2.42 -15.95 6.66
C ILE A 24 1.43 -15.26 5.73
N ASN A 25 0.16 -15.20 6.12
CA ASN A 25 -0.89 -14.68 5.25
C ASN A 25 -0.91 -13.14 5.29
N ILE A 26 0.19 -12.52 4.87
CA ILE A 26 0.38 -11.07 4.89
C ILE A 26 0.63 -10.55 3.47
N VAL A 27 0.01 -9.45 3.14
CA VAL A 27 0.28 -8.70 1.91
C VAL A 27 0.78 -7.30 2.25
N ALA A 28 1.94 -6.95 1.72
CA ALA A 28 2.53 -5.62 1.89
C ALA A 28 2.30 -4.80 0.61
N LEU A 29 1.75 -3.60 0.77
CA LEU A 29 1.48 -2.69 -0.34
C LEU A 29 2.64 -1.75 -0.59
N HIS A 30 2.92 -1.50 -1.86
CA HIS A 30 3.87 -0.48 -2.31
C HIS A 30 3.19 0.45 -3.30
N LEU A 31 3.48 1.73 -3.19
CA LEU A 31 2.93 2.75 -4.08
C LEU A 31 4.06 3.63 -4.57
N ASN A 32 4.31 3.60 -5.88
CA ASN A 32 5.27 4.48 -6.53
C ASN A 32 4.51 5.54 -7.34
N ILE A 33 4.81 6.81 -7.08
CA ILE A 33 4.18 7.94 -7.76
C ILE A 33 5.27 8.73 -8.47
N THR A 34 5.02 9.08 -9.74
CA THR A 34 5.91 9.95 -10.50
C THR A 34 6.02 11.31 -9.80
N PRO A 35 7.24 11.83 -9.58
CA PRO A 35 7.41 13.15 -8.97
C PRO A 35 6.62 14.23 -9.71
N GLY A 36 5.89 15.07 -8.96
CA GLY A 36 5.06 16.14 -9.51
C GLY A 36 3.69 15.71 -10.03
N ALA A 37 3.41 14.40 -10.07
CA ALA A 37 2.12 13.88 -10.53
C ALA A 37 1.01 13.97 -9.47
N TRP A 38 1.36 14.33 -8.25
CA TRP A 38 0.43 14.29 -7.13
C TRP A 38 -0.46 15.53 -7.05
N SER A 39 -1.75 15.32 -6.87
CA SER A 39 -2.75 16.38 -6.64
C SER A 39 -3.93 15.81 -5.85
N VAL A 40 -4.77 16.69 -5.30
CA VAL A 40 -5.97 16.27 -4.58
C VAL A 40 -6.91 15.45 -5.47
N GLY A 41 -7.08 15.86 -6.73
CA GLY A 41 -7.91 15.13 -7.69
C GLY A 41 -7.35 13.75 -8.01
N LYS A 42 -6.04 13.64 -8.18
CA LYS A 42 -5.37 12.34 -8.40
C LYS A 42 -5.46 11.46 -7.17
N PHE A 43 -5.32 12.02 -5.96
CA PHE A 43 -5.52 11.25 -4.74
C PHE A 43 -6.89 10.61 -4.69
N LYS A 44 -7.95 11.38 -4.99
CA LYS A 44 -9.31 10.84 -5.02
C LYS A 44 -9.45 9.68 -5.99
N LYS A 45 -8.84 9.80 -7.17
CA LYS A 45 -8.82 8.72 -8.17
C LYS A 45 -8.15 7.48 -7.62
N TYR A 46 -6.96 7.61 -7.04
CA TYR A 46 -6.19 6.46 -6.55
C TYR A 46 -6.81 5.85 -5.30
N HIS A 47 -7.41 6.67 -4.45
CA HIS A 47 -8.16 6.18 -3.30
C HIS A 47 -9.37 5.35 -3.74
N SER A 48 -10.10 5.78 -4.77
CA SER A 48 -11.20 5.00 -5.34
C SER A 48 -10.71 3.68 -5.92
N ILE A 49 -9.57 3.67 -6.62
CA ILE A 49 -8.97 2.45 -7.15
C ILE A 49 -8.62 1.49 -5.99
N PHE A 50 -8.06 2.01 -4.91
CA PHE A 50 -7.74 1.21 -3.74
C PHE A 50 -9.01 0.57 -3.14
N VAL A 51 -10.03 1.37 -2.89
CA VAL A 51 -11.28 0.91 -2.25
C VAL A 51 -12.09 0.00 -3.17
N ASP A 52 -12.20 0.33 -4.46
CA ASP A 52 -13.14 -0.32 -5.36
C ASP A 52 -12.53 -1.50 -6.13
N LYS A 53 -11.21 -1.55 -6.28
CA LYS A 53 -10.51 -2.59 -7.04
C LYS A 53 -9.53 -3.39 -6.22
N ILE A 54 -8.64 -2.73 -5.50
CA ILE A 54 -7.56 -3.40 -4.78
C ILE A 54 -8.08 -4.15 -3.56
N VAL A 55 -8.87 -3.50 -2.72
CA VAL A 55 -9.44 -4.12 -1.52
C VAL A 55 -10.32 -5.33 -1.86
N PRO A 56 -11.28 -5.23 -2.78
CA PRO A 56 -12.08 -6.41 -3.16
C PRO A 56 -11.25 -7.56 -3.73
N PHE A 57 -10.23 -7.24 -4.52
CA PHE A 57 -9.32 -8.22 -5.09
C PHE A 57 -8.59 -9.00 -3.99
N LEU A 58 -8.06 -8.31 -2.99
CA LEU A 58 -7.35 -8.94 -1.88
C LEU A 58 -8.30 -9.72 -0.96
N LYS A 59 -9.50 -9.21 -0.71
CA LYS A 59 -10.53 -9.93 0.06
C LYS A 59 -10.93 -11.24 -0.62
N ALA A 60 -11.04 -11.24 -1.94
CA ALA A 60 -11.35 -12.44 -2.69
C ALA A 60 -10.26 -13.51 -2.56
N ARG A 61 -9.04 -13.11 -2.20
CA ARG A 61 -7.92 -14.01 -1.92
C ARG A 61 -7.76 -14.32 -0.43
N ASN A 62 -8.76 -13.98 0.40
CA ASN A 62 -8.80 -14.20 1.84
C ASN A 62 -7.78 -13.38 2.65
N TYR A 63 -7.35 -12.24 2.14
CA TYR A 63 -6.57 -11.29 2.93
C TYR A 63 -7.50 -10.35 3.68
N ASN A 64 -7.27 -10.19 4.97
CA ASN A 64 -8.09 -9.34 5.85
C ASN A 64 -7.38 -8.07 6.27
N GLU A 65 -6.08 -7.98 6.03
CA GLU A 65 -5.26 -6.83 6.39
C GLU A 65 -4.25 -6.54 5.30
N VAL A 66 -3.93 -5.26 5.13
CA VAL A 66 -2.83 -4.82 4.27
C VAL A 66 -1.80 -4.09 5.12
N TYR A 67 -0.53 -4.23 4.76
CA TYR A 67 0.61 -3.67 5.49
C TYR A 67 1.42 -2.76 4.58
N ALA A 68 2.08 -1.78 5.16
CA ALA A 68 3.06 -0.94 4.48
C ALA A 68 4.18 -0.60 5.46
N THR A 69 5.40 -0.49 4.94
CA THR A 69 6.58 -0.24 5.77
C THR A 69 7.42 0.89 5.18
N PRO A 70 6.94 2.15 5.23
CA PRO A 70 7.73 3.28 4.76
C PRO A 70 8.93 3.52 5.69
N PHE A 71 9.97 4.15 5.14
CA PHE A 71 11.12 4.55 5.97
C PHE A 71 10.70 5.61 7.00
N GLU A 72 11.32 5.59 8.18
CA GLU A 72 10.98 6.52 9.26
C GLU A 72 11.27 7.98 8.88
N ASN A 73 12.22 8.23 7.99
CA ASN A 73 12.53 9.58 7.50
C ASN A 73 11.71 9.99 6.27
N ASP A 74 10.89 9.12 5.72
CA ASP A 74 10.04 9.43 4.57
C ASP A 74 8.65 9.87 5.04
N ILE A 75 8.58 11.11 5.50
CA ILE A 75 7.34 11.68 6.07
C ILE A 75 6.23 11.77 5.02
N LYS A 76 6.58 12.05 3.76
CA LYS A 76 5.59 12.14 2.68
C LYS A 76 4.91 10.79 2.44
N ALA A 77 5.68 9.71 2.37
CA ALA A 77 5.15 8.37 2.20
C ALA A 77 4.25 7.98 3.38
N GLN A 78 4.67 8.29 4.61
CA GLN A 78 3.87 8.00 5.80
C GLN A 78 2.53 8.74 5.78
N LYS A 79 2.52 10.02 5.39
CA LYS A 79 1.28 10.79 5.27
C LYS A 79 0.37 10.22 4.21
N LEU A 80 0.92 9.85 3.06
CA LEU A 80 0.17 9.26 1.96
C LEU A 80 -0.49 7.94 2.39
N ILE A 81 0.27 7.07 3.03
CA ILE A 81 -0.23 5.77 3.50
C ILE A 81 -1.36 5.98 4.52
N LYS A 82 -1.23 6.95 5.42
CA LYS A 82 -2.31 7.31 6.35
C LYS A 82 -3.56 7.77 5.64
N MET A 83 -3.43 8.50 4.53
CA MET A 83 -4.58 8.96 3.74
C MET A 83 -5.34 7.79 3.11
N PHE A 84 -4.69 6.65 2.86
CA PHE A 84 -5.35 5.42 2.42
C PHE A 84 -5.98 4.64 3.59
N GLY A 85 -5.84 5.11 4.80
CA GLY A 85 -6.49 4.54 5.98
C GLY A 85 -5.61 3.60 6.79
N LEU A 86 -4.35 3.39 6.41
CA LEU A 86 -3.43 2.61 7.22
C LEU A 86 -3.01 3.42 8.45
N HIS A 87 -2.79 2.74 9.56
CA HIS A 87 -2.35 3.37 10.80
C HIS A 87 -1.06 2.72 11.29
N GLN A 88 -0.24 3.51 11.98
CA GLN A 88 0.99 3.02 12.56
C GLN A 88 0.69 2.13 13.77
N TYR A 89 1.31 0.96 13.83
CA TYR A 89 1.20 0.08 14.99
C TYR A 89 2.57 -0.25 15.60
N GLY A 90 3.66 0.19 14.98
CA GLY A 90 5.00 -0.03 15.51
C GLY A 90 6.07 0.61 14.64
N GLN A 91 7.31 0.36 15.03
CA GLN A 91 8.48 0.83 14.32
C GLN A 91 9.62 -0.17 14.56
N ASN A 92 10.39 -0.48 13.52
CA ASN A 92 11.46 -1.46 13.63
C ASN A 92 12.53 -1.20 12.57
N MET A 93 13.79 -1.11 13.01
CA MET A 93 14.96 -1.02 12.12
C MET A 93 14.84 0.08 11.05
N GLY A 94 14.36 1.27 11.44
CA GLY A 94 14.21 2.40 10.53
C GLY A 94 12.97 2.37 9.66
N LEU A 95 12.09 1.41 9.86
CA LEU A 95 10.81 1.30 9.14
C LEU A 95 9.65 1.60 10.07
N VAL A 96 8.68 2.37 9.57
CA VAL A 96 7.41 2.57 10.25
C VAL A 96 6.47 1.44 9.84
N LEU A 97 5.90 0.75 10.81
CA LEU A 97 5.03 -0.39 10.55
C LEU A 97 3.58 0.09 10.55
N MET A 98 2.93 -0.03 9.41
CA MET A 98 1.56 0.45 9.22
C MET A 98 0.66 -0.65 8.69
N LYS A 99 -0.62 -0.64 9.08
CA LYS A 99 -1.59 -1.63 8.62
C LYS A 99 -3.00 -1.07 8.58
N LYS A 100 -3.87 -1.76 7.84
CA LYS A 100 -5.30 -1.49 7.77
C LYS A 100 -6.06 -2.80 7.64
N GLU A 101 -7.12 -2.92 8.40
CA GLU A 101 -8.10 -4.00 8.18
C GLU A 101 -8.95 -3.68 6.95
N ILE A 102 -9.17 -4.66 6.12
CA ILE A 102 -9.94 -4.50 4.88
C ILE A 102 -11.17 -5.39 4.81
#